data_2bb36eb2db97e4ae8a7966121c552692
#
_entry.id   2bb36eb2db97e4ae8a7966121c552692
#
_cell.length_a   1.000
_cell.length_b   1.000
_cell.length_c   1.000
_cell.angle_alpha   90.00
_cell.angle_beta   90.00
_cell.angle_gamma   90.00
#
_symmetry.space_group_name_H-M   'P 1'
#
loop_
_entity.id
_entity.type
_entity.pdbx_description
1 polymer ?
#
loop_
_entity_poly.entity_id
_entity_poly.type
_entity_poly.pdbx_seq_one_letter_code
_entity_poly.pdbx_strand_id
1 'polypeptide(L)'
;MAINELESDNAVLEALNTYHALTITEQEVENAFSSILPDFPKDHNDPKLKRTLLTAVFNTLMTGYMPEYTFLVTPIFRSMECYLHKILGDKLELTTERILSNGDINKKIINNFGYFAFDTNKNKYVYNSDKKNLNDKQIEYLNELYNRYNQNRHPYSHWRKYSIDVSIITDIKTAHDLIKENLKFINNYYIIF
;
A
#
# COMPACT_ATOMS: atom_id res chain seq x y z
N MET A 1 -30.15 -5.89 -0.08
CA MET A 1 -29.71 -5.54 -1.44
C MET A 1 -28.63 -6.51 -1.86
N ALA A 2 -28.82 -7.23 -2.97
CA ALA A 2 -27.81 -8.18 -3.42
C ALA A 2 -26.68 -7.42 -4.16
N ILE A 3 -25.43 -7.84 -3.95
CA ILE A 3 -24.24 -7.20 -4.55
C ILE A 3 -24.35 -7.10 -6.09
N ASN A 4 -25.14 -7.98 -6.71
CA ASN A 4 -25.34 -8.01 -8.16
C ASN A 4 -26.18 -6.84 -8.72
N GLU A 5 -26.76 -5.98 -7.87
CA GLU A 5 -27.54 -4.82 -8.30
C GLU A 5 -26.75 -3.52 -8.31
N LEU A 6 -25.44 -3.58 -8.00
CA LEU A 6 -24.56 -2.40 -7.95
C LEU A 6 -23.95 -2.16 -9.33
N GLU A 7 -24.58 -1.33 -10.16
CA GLU A 7 -24.19 -1.06 -11.55
C GLU A 7 -23.07 0.00 -11.72
N SER A 8 -22.70 0.73 -10.66
CA SER A 8 -21.72 1.81 -10.74
C SER A 8 -20.86 1.94 -9.50
N ASP A 9 -19.67 2.58 -9.61
CA ASP A 9 -18.78 2.88 -8.50
C ASP A 9 -19.52 3.71 -7.41
N ASN A 10 -20.44 4.61 -7.81
CA ASN A 10 -21.26 5.39 -6.90
C ASN A 10 -22.26 4.52 -6.12
N ALA A 11 -22.87 3.53 -6.77
CA ALA A 11 -23.82 2.63 -6.08
C ALA A 11 -23.11 1.78 -5.02
N VAL A 12 -21.88 1.37 -5.27
CA VAL A 12 -21.03 0.68 -4.26
C VAL A 12 -20.74 1.61 -3.08
N LEU A 13 -20.37 2.86 -3.35
CA LEU A 13 -20.09 3.84 -2.31
C LEU A 13 -21.36 4.16 -1.48
N GLU A 14 -22.51 4.34 -2.12
CA GLU A 14 -23.79 4.55 -1.44
C GLU A 14 -24.16 3.36 -0.54
N ALA A 15 -23.98 2.13 -1.03
CA ALA A 15 -24.25 0.93 -0.25
C ALA A 15 -23.34 0.84 0.99
N LEU A 16 -22.04 1.13 0.84
CA LEU A 16 -21.09 1.16 1.94
C LEU A 16 -21.41 2.27 2.94
N ASN A 17 -21.73 3.47 2.46
CA ASN A 17 -22.13 4.58 3.31
C ASN A 17 -23.40 4.24 4.10
N THR A 18 -24.40 3.63 3.45
CA THR A 18 -25.65 3.22 4.09
C THR A 18 -25.39 2.15 5.14
N TYR A 19 -24.60 1.14 4.81
CA TYR A 19 -24.28 0.03 5.72
C TYR A 19 -23.54 0.51 6.97
N HIS A 20 -22.60 1.44 6.82
CA HIS A 20 -21.81 1.97 7.93
C HIS A 20 -22.35 3.28 8.50
N ALA A 21 -23.53 3.74 8.09
CA ALA A 21 -24.09 5.06 8.42
C ALA A 21 -23.11 6.22 8.12
N LEU A 22 -22.35 6.08 7.03
CA LEU A 22 -21.39 7.09 6.56
C LEU A 22 -22.06 8.05 5.58
N THR A 23 -21.49 9.26 5.48
CA THR A 23 -21.90 10.29 4.51
C THR A 23 -20.69 10.80 3.71
N ILE A 24 -19.67 9.95 3.52
CA ILE A 24 -18.44 10.32 2.82
C ILE A 24 -18.75 10.52 1.34
N THR A 25 -18.49 11.72 0.84
CA THR A 25 -18.66 12.05 -0.58
C THR A 25 -17.33 11.92 -1.36
N GLU A 26 -17.42 11.75 -2.68
CA GLU A 26 -16.25 11.74 -3.55
C GLU A 26 -15.42 13.03 -3.39
N GLN A 27 -16.09 14.19 -3.28
CA GLN A 27 -15.41 15.48 -3.11
C GLN A 27 -14.59 15.54 -1.81
N GLU A 28 -15.10 14.98 -0.72
CA GLU A 28 -14.37 14.91 0.56
C GLU A 28 -13.12 14.03 0.43
N VAL A 29 -13.23 12.90 -0.27
CA VAL A 29 -12.08 12.02 -0.54
C VAL A 29 -11.04 12.72 -1.40
N GLU A 30 -11.44 13.38 -2.48
CA GLU A 30 -10.52 14.12 -3.37
C GLU A 30 -9.86 15.31 -2.65
N ASN A 31 -10.59 16.02 -1.80
CA ASN A 31 -10.04 17.09 -0.97
C ASN A 31 -9.01 16.55 0.03
N ALA A 32 -9.34 15.47 0.72
CA ALA A 32 -8.42 14.81 1.65
C ALA A 32 -7.20 14.25 0.92
N PHE A 33 -7.38 13.66 -0.26
CA PHE A 33 -6.31 13.18 -1.11
C PHE A 33 -5.33 14.29 -1.47
N SER A 34 -5.85 15.42 -1.98
CA SER A 34 -5.03 16.58 -2.37
C SER A 34 -4.30 17.20 -1.17
N SER A 35 -4.88 17.12 0.03
CA SER A 35 -4.25 17.61 1.26
C SER A 35 -3.13 16.71 1.76
N ILE A 36 -3.29 15.37 1.64
CA ILE A 36 -2.32 14.38 2.16
C ILE A 36 -1.21 14.12 1.15
N LEU A 37 -1.51 14.19 -0.15
CA LEU A 37 -0.63 13.88 -1.27
C LEU A 37 -0.53 15.11 -2.21
N PRO A 38 -0.06 16.28 -1.73
CA PRO A 38 -0.03 17.50 -2.53
C PRO A 38 0.90 17.44 -3.74
N ASP A 39 1.94 16.59 -3.69
CA ASP A 39 2.92 16.43 -4.77
C ASP A 39 2.54 15.31 -5.76
N PHE A 40 1.39 14.63 -5.55
CA PHE A 40 0.91 13.61 -6.49
C PHE A 40 0.57 14.26 -7.84
N PRO A 41 1.16 13.81 -8.98
CA PRO A 41 0.92 14.42 -10.28
C PRO A 41 -0.54 14.34 -10.72
N LYS A 42 -1.11 15.46 -11.20
CA LYS A 42 -2.49 15.50 -11.71
C LYS A 42 -2.68 14.55 -12.90
N ASP A 43 -1.68 14.47 -13.77
CA ASP A 43 -1.67 13.67 -15.00
C ASP A 43 -0.97 12.32 -14.79
N HIS A 44 -1.15 11.71 -13.62
CA HIS A 44 -0.51 10.43 -13.32
C HIS A 44 -1.05 9.31 -14.23
N ASN A 45 -0.15 8.65 -14.96
CA ASN A 45 -0.48 7.67 -16.00
C ASN A 45 -0.95 6.30 -15.48
N ASP A 46 -1.00 6.09 -14.17
CA ASP A 46 -1.45 4.84 -13.56
C ASP A 46 -2.77 5.04 -12.80
N PRO A 47 -3.92 4.84 -13.48
CA PRO A 47 -5.23 5.02 -12.85
C PRO A 47 -5.49 3.99 -11.74
N LYS A 48 -4.86 2.81 -11.79
CA LYS A 48 -5.01 1.79 -10.74
C LYS A 48 -4.35 2.22 -9.46
N LEU A 49 -3.13 2.79 -9.54
CA LEU A 49 -2.43 3.33 -8.38
C LEU A 49 -3.21 4.50 -7.77
N LYS A 50 -3.66 5.47 -8.59
CA LYS A 50 -4.48 6.59 -8.10
C LYS A 50 -5.72 6.08 -7.37
N ARG A 51 -6.46 5.13 -7.95
CA ARG A 51 -7.66 4.55 -7.36
C ARG A 51 -7.36 3.81 -6.04
N THR A 52 -6.22 3.10 -5.96
CA THR A 52 -5.79 2.43 -4.72
C THR A 52 -5.45 3.43 -3.62
N LEU A 53 -4.77 4.54 -3.96
CA LEU A 53 -4.46 5.62 -3.02
C LEU A 53 -5.73 6.36 -2.55
N LEU A 54 -6.67 6.63 -3.45
CA LEU A 54 -7.98 7.20 -3.10
C LEU A 54 -8.73 6.28 -2.13
N THR A 55 -8.69 4.96 -2.34
CA THR A 55 -9.29 4.00 -1.41
C THR A 55 -8.60 4.05 -0.04
N ALA A 56 -7.26 4.19 0.02
CA ALA A 56 -6.56 4.36 1.28
C ALA A 56 -6.98 5.66 1.99
N VAL A 57 -7.15 6.77 1.26
CA VAL A 57 -7.65 8.03 1.81
C VAL A 57 -9.09 7.88 2.29
N PHE A 58 -9.99 7.30 1.50
CA PHE A 58 -11.36 7.00 1.90
C PHE A 58 -11.40 6.25 3.24
N ASN A 59 -10.55 5.23 3.40
CA ASN A 59 -10.49 4.44 4.62
C ASN A 59 -10.09 5.28 5.84
N THR A 60 -9.40 6.41 5.68
CA THR A 60 -9.08 7.33 6.80
C THR A 60 -10.24 8.24 7.20
N LEU A 61 -11.30 8.28 6.41
CA LEU A 61 -12.53 9.05 6.68
C LEU A 61 -13.64 8.17 7.28
N MET A 62 -13.48 6.85 7.18
CA MET A 62 -14.46 5.91 7.76
C MET A 62 -14.55 6.07 9.27
N THR A 63 -15.76 5.92 9.78
CA THR A 63 -16.07 5.95 11.22
C THR A 63 -16.95 4.75 11.57
N GLY A 64 -17.18 4.54 12.86
CA GLY A 64 -18.05 3.46 13.32
C GLY A 64 -17.31 2.24 13.85
N TYR A 65 -18.04 1.37 14.50
CA TYR A 65 -17.51 0.16 15.11
C TYR A 65 -17.40 -0.98 14.11
N MET A 66 -16.24 -1.62 14.11
CA MET A 66 -15.99 -2.90 13.44
C MET A 66 -15.25 -3.83 14.42
N PRO A 67 -15.44 -5.16 14.31
CA PRO A 67 -14.72 -6.12 15.15
C PRO A 67 -13.19 -6.01 14.98
N GLU A 68 -12.72 -5.63 13.76
CA GLU A 68 -11.33 -5.33 13.43
C GLU A 68 -11.24 -4.34 12.28
N TYR A 69 -10.11 -3.65 12.18
CA TYR A 69 -9.86 -2.61 11.16
C TYR A 69 -8.67 -2.94 10.25
N THR A 70 -8.15 -4.16 10.31
CA THR A 70 -6.96 -4.60 9.55
C THR A 70 -7.14 -4.46 8.05
N PHE A 71 -8.35 -4.69 7.51
CA PHE A 71 -8.63 -4.55 6.09
C PHE A 71 -8.48 -3.11 5.57
N LEU A 72 -8.64 -2.08 6.43
CA LEU A 72 -8.51 -0.68 6.05
C LEU A 72 -7.10 -0.34 5.55
N VAL A 73 -6.08 -1.01 6.07
CA VAL A 73 -4.66 -0.74 5.71
C VAL A 73 -4.21 -1.47 4.44
N THR A 74 -5.00 -2.39 3.90
CA THR A 74 -4.64 -3.15 2.69
C THR A 74 -4.32 -2.25 1.49
N PRO A 75 -5.10 -1.21 1.15
CA PRO A 75 -4.81 -0.36 0.00
C PRO A 75 -3.46 0.36 0.12
N ILE A 76 -3.06 0.83 1.31
CA ILE A 76 -1.78 1.50 1.47
C ILE A 76 -0.60 0.54 1.29
N PHE A 77 -0.70 -0.69 1.74
CA PHE A 77 0.36 -1.69 1.52
C PHE A 77 0.50 -2.07 0.04
N ARG A 78 -0.61 -2.18 -0.69
CA ARG A 78 -0.59 -2.37 -2.15
C ARG A 78 0.03 -1.20 -2.88
N SER A 79 -0.20 0.03 -2.41
CA SER A 79 0.44 1.21 -2.97
C SER A 79 1.95 1.19 -2.73
N MET A 80 2.41 0.86 -1.53
CA MET A 80 3.84 0.73 -1.23
C MET A 80 4.52 -0.34 -2.10
N GLU A 81 3.85 -1.46 -2.32
CA GLU A 81 4.31 -2.52 -3.23
C GLU A 81 4.47 -2.00 -4.66
N CYS A 82 3.51 -1.20 -5.15
CA CYS A 82 3.60 -0.57 -6.45
C CYS A 82 4.82 0.37 -6.56
N TYR A 83 5.11 1.18 -5.53
CA TYR A 83 6.30 2.04 -5.53
C TYR A 83 7.61 1.26 -5.44
N LEU A 84 7.65 0.11 -4.75
CA LEU A 84 8.79 -0.79 -4.80
C LEU A 84 9.04 -1.31 -6.23
N HIS A 85 7.98 -1.73 -6.94
CA HIS A 85 8.10 -2.11 -8.36
C HIS A 85 8.60 -0.96 -9.23
N LYS A 86 8.07 0.25 -9.04
CA LYS A 86 8.50 1.45 -9.80
C LYS A 86 9.98 1.78 -9.57
N ILE A 87 10.46 1.76 -8.33
CA ILE A 87 11.86 2.10 -8.04
C ILE A 87 12.79 0.97 -8.51
N LEU A 88 12.52 -0.26 -8.11
CA LEU A 88 13.36 -1.40 -8.46
C LEU A 88 13.31 -1.73 -9.95
N GLY A 89 12.12 -1.71 -10.56
CA GLY A 89 11.92 -2.03 -11.98
C GLY A 89 12.29 -0.87 -12.88
N ASP A 90 11.63 0.29 -12.72
CA ASP A 90 11.73 1.38 -13.70
C ASP A 90 13.02 2.21 -13.55
N LYS A 91 13.52 2.37 -12.30
CA LYS A 91 14.73 3.18 -12.03
C LYS A 91 16.01 2.37 -11.97
N LEU A 92 15.95 1.13 -11.50
CA LEU A 92 17.11 0.27 -11.33
C LEU A 92 17.16 -0.89 -12.33
N GLU A 93 16.13 -1.06 -13.17
CA GLU A 93 16.04 -2.13 -14.17
C GLU A 93 16.23 -3.54 -13.56
N LEU A 94 15.68 -3.72 -12.36
CA LEU A 94 15.73 -5.00 -11.65
C LEU A 94 14.46 -5.81 -11.90
N THR A 95 14.58 -7.13 -11.91
CA THR A 95 13.42 -8.02 -12.07
C THR A 95 12.63 -8.10 -10.77
N THR A 96 11.49 -7.45 -10.71
CA THR A 96 10.62 -7.37 -9.53
C THR A 96 9.55 -8.45 -9.46
N GLU A 97 9.45 -9.29 -10.48
CA GLU A 97 8.52 -10.42 -10.54
C GLU A 97 9.26 -11.71 -10.86
N ARG A 98 8.84 -12.80 -10.25
CA ARG A 98 9.38 -14.13 -10.50
C ARG A 98 8.26 -15.07 -10.93
N ILE A 99 8.47 -15.75 -12.05
CA ILE A 99 7.54 -16.77 -12.53
C ILE A 99 7.95 -18.10 -11.91
N LEU A 100 7.07 -18.68 -11.11
CA LEU A 100 7.20 -20.06 -10.66
C LEU A 100 6.41 -20.95 -11.62
N SER A 101 7.11 -21.81 -12.35
CA SER A 101 6.46 -22.82 -13.18
C SER A 101 6.57 -24.19 -12.48
N ASN A 102 5.44 -24.74 -12.09
CA ASN A 102 5.33 -26.16 -11.70
C ASN A 102 4.73 -26.94 -12.89
N GLY A 103 5.54 -27.16 -13.95
CA GLY A 103 5.00 -27.79 -15.17
C GLY A 103 4.07 -26.86 -15.97
N ASP A 104 3.57 -27.32 -17.10
CA ASP A 104 2.97 -26.49 -18.16
C ASP A 104 1.61 -25.83 -17.87
N ILE A 105 1.00 -25.99 -16.70
CA ILE A 105 -0.40 -25.59 -16.51
C ILE A 105 -0.60 -24.40 -15.55
N ASN A 106 0.31 -24.11 -14.61
CA ASN A 106 0.11 -23.02 -13.63
C ASN A 106 1.36 -22.16 -13.47
N LYS A 107 1.46 -21.07 -14.24
CA LYS A 107 2.44 -20.02 -14.01
C LYS A 107 1.94 -19.13 -12.87
N LYS A 108 2.59 -19.18 -11.71
CA LYS A 108 2.33 -18.26 -10.60
C LYS A 108 3.36 -17.14 -10.63
N ILE A 109 2.91 -15.91 -10.79
CA ILE A 109 3.75 -14.72 -10.65
C ILE A 109 3.82 -14.37 -9.16
N ILE A 110 5.03 -14.21 -8.64
CA ILE A 110 5.27 -13.74 -7.28
C ILE A 110 6.19 -12.52 -7.31
N ASN A 111 6.03 -11.65 -6.33
CA ASN A 111 6.93 -10.50 -6.18
C ASN A 111 8.33 -10.96 -5.78
N ASN A 112 9.33 -10.31 -6.35
CA ASN A 112 10.73 -10.53 -6.06
C ASN A 112 11.36 -9.22 -5.56
N PHE A 113 11.45 -9.08 -4.23
CA PHE A 113 12.15 -7.97 -3.58
C PHE A 113 13.43 -8.46 -2.84
N GLY A 114 14.08 -9.50 -3.37
CA GLY A 114 15.28 -10.11 -2.81
C GLY A 114 16.56 -9.24 -2.89
N TYR A 115 16.41 -7.93 -3.11
CA TYR A 115 17.49 -6.96 -3.24
C TYR A 115 17.84 -6.24 -1.93
N PHE A 116 17.30 -6.71 -0.80
CA PHE A 116 17.55 -6.14 0.51
C PHE A 116 18.19 -7.18 1.42
N ALA A 117 19.23 -6.77 2.16
CA ALA A 117 19.86 -7.57 3.20
C ALA A 117 19.57 -6.97 4.57
N PHE A 118 19.42 -7.82 5.57
CA PHE A 118 19.24 -7.33 6.95
C PHE A 118 20.59 -6.89 7.52
N ASP A 119 20.69 -5.61 7.87
CA ASP A 119 21.85 -5.03 8.55
C ASP A 119 21.62 -5.12 10.08
N THR A 120 22.36 -6.00 10.73
CA THR A 120 22.24 -6.23 12.17
C THR A 120 22.65 -5.02 13.00
N ASN A 121 23.58 -4.19 12.52
CA ASN A 121 24.03 -2.98 13.23
C ASN A 121 22.95 -1.88 13.22
N LYS A 122 22.19 -1.80 12.13
CA LYS A 122 21.11 -0.82 11.96
C LYS A 122 19.75 -1.39 12.35
N ASN A 123 19.66 -2.68 12.62
CA ASN A 123 18.42 -3.41 12.89
C ASN A 123 17.32 -3.16 11.82
N LYS A 124 17.74 -3.08 10.55
CA LYS A 124 16.84 -2.82 9.41
C LYS A 124 17.37 -3.43 8.12
N TYR A 125 16.47 -3.61 7.16
CA TYR A 125 16.85 -4.00 5.81
C TYR A 125 17.47 -2.82 5.07
N VAL A 126 18.53 -3.10 4.32
CA VAL A 126 19.22 -2.14 3.46
C VAL A 126 19.32 -2.70 2.04
N TYR A 127 19.20 -1.83 1.05
CA TYR A 127 19.37 -2.18 -0.35
C TYR A 127 20.79 -2.69 -0.59
N ASN A 128 20.88 -3.88 -1.18
CA ASN A 128 22.11 -4.60 -1.40
C ASN A 128 22.11 -5.21 -2.81
N SER A 129 22.44 -4.39 -3.80
CA SER A 129 22.58 -4.81 -5.19
C SER A 129 23.70 -4.02 -5.84
N ASP A 130 24.29 -4.58 -6.90
CA ASP A 130 25.34 -3.93 -7.68
C ASP A 130 24.84 -2.75 -8.53
N LYS A 131 23.53 -2.63 -8.73
CA LYS A 131 22.90 -1.49 -9.41
C LYS A 131 22.90 -0.26 -8.50
N LYS A 132 23.68 0.77 -8.86
CA LYS A 132 23.90 1.98 -8.05
C LYS A 132 23.47 3.27 -8.76
N ASN A 133 22.38 3.22 -9.53
CA ASN A 133 21.90 4.38 -10.30
C ASN A 133 21.06 5.37 -9.45
N LEU A 134 21.06 5.22 -8.13
CA LEU A 134 20.34 6.09 -7.20
C LEU A 134 21.35 6.89 -6.36
N ASN A 135 20.99 8.14 -6.05
CA ASN A 135 21.73 8.92 -5.06
C ASN A 135 21.39 8.49 -3.61
N ASP A 136 22.15 9.01 -2.64
CA ASP A 136 22.01 8.60 -1.23
C ASP A 136 20.60 8.82 -0.67
N LYS A 137 19.93 9.94 -1.02
CA LYS A 137 18.55 10.24 -0.58
C LYS A 137 17.56 9.24 -1.18
N GLN A 138 17.74 8.86 -2.43
CA GLN A 138 16.90 7.87 -3.11
C GLN A 138 17.09 6.46 -2.52
N ILE A 139 18.33 6.10 -2.18
CA ILE A 139 18.64 4.84 -1.49
C ILE A 139 18.03 4.83 -0.09
N GLU A 140 18.14 5.93 0.66
CA GLU A 140 17.54 6.03 1.99
C GLU A 140 16.02 5.90 1.93
N TYR A 141 15.37 6.59 0.98
CA TYR A 141 13.94 6.45 0.74
C TYR A 141 13.55 5.01 0.39
N LEU A 142 14.29 4.36 -0.52
CA LEU A 142 14.03 2.97 -0.92
C LEU A 142 14.16 2.00 0.26
N ASN A 143 15.19 2.18 1.09
CA ASN A 143 15.38 1.38 2.31
C ASN A 143 14.20 1.55 3.27
N GLU A 144 13.79 2.79 3.52
CA GLU A 144 12.67 3.09 4.41
C GLU A 144 11.35 2.54 3.86
N LEU A 145 11.10 2.68 2.54
CA LEU A 145 9.92 2.12 1.88
C LEU A 145 9.84 0.61 2.08
N TYR A 146 10.95 -0.10 1.87
CA TYR A 146 10.98 -1.55 2.03
C TYR A 146 10.79 -1.97 3.49
N ASN A 147 11.43 -1.29 4.44
CA ASN A 147 11.28 -1.60 5.86
C ASN A 147 9.83 -1.39 6.31
N ARG A 148 9.19 -0.27 5.95
CA ARG A 148 7.77 -0.01 6.24
C ARG A 148 6.87 -1.07 5.63
N TYR A 149 7.08 -1.41 4.36
CA TYR A 149 6.33 -2.45 3.68
C TYR A 149 6.49 -3.81 4.38
N ASN A 150 7.72 -4.22 4.66
CA ASN A 150 8.00 -5.51 5.28
C ASN A 150 7.49 -5.62 6.72
N GLN A 151 7.72 -4.59 7.54
CA GLN A 151 7.32 -4.57 8.95
C GLN A 151 5.80 -4.47 9.13
N ASN A 152 5.12 -3.70 8.28
CA ASN A 152 3.68 -3.46 8.43
C ASN A 152 2.84 -4.51 7.69
N ARG A 153 3.24 -4.94 6.47
CA ARG A 153 2.42 -5.89 5.71
C ARG A 153 2.41 -7.29 6.33
N HIS A 154 3.56 -7.81 6.73
CA HIS A 154 3.65 -9.20 7.19
C HIS A 154 2.76 -9.53 8.39
N PRO A 155 2.74 -8.73 9.46
CA PRO A 155 1.89 -9.02 10.61
C PRO A 155 0.40 -9.00 10.28
N TYR A 156 -0.03 -8.14 9.35
CA TYR A 156 -1.44 -7.91 9.03
C TYR A 156 -1.98 -8.70 7.83
N SER A 157 -1.12 -9.37 7.06
CA SER A 157 -1.55 -10.01 5.80
C SER A 157 -1.48 -11.53 5.79
N HIS A 158 -0.88 -12.16 6.80
CA HIS A 158 -0.66 -13.59 6.78
C HIS A 158 -1.10 -14.27 8.07
N TRP A 159 -2.00 -15.24 7.95
CA TRP A 159 -2.26 -16.22 8.99
C TRP A 159 -1.16 -17.29 8.98
N ARG A 160 -0.55 -17.55 10.14
CA ARG A 160 0.36 -18.66 10.32
C ARG A 160 -0.35 -19.79 11.09
N LYS A 161 0.12 -21.01 10.91
CA LYS A 161 -0.45 -22.20 11.56
C LYS A 161 -0.58 -22.06 13.08
N TYR A 162 0.33 -21.35 13.69
CA TYR A 162 0.30 -20.99 15.11
C TYR A 162 0.03 -19.50 15.18
N SER A 163 -1.16 -19.12 15.57
CA SER A 163 -1.72 -17.75 15.53
C SER A 163 -1.03 -16.71 16.40
N ILE A 164 0.13 -17.03 16.99
CA ILE A 164 0.89 -16.15 17.89
C ILE A 164 1.41 -14.89 17.16
N ASP A 165 1.58 -14.95 15.85
CA ASP A 165 2.20 -13.89 15.05
C ASP A 165 1.21 -13.11 14.17
N VAL A 166 -0.09 -13.32 14.34
CA VAL A 166 -1.10 -12.55 13.58
C VAL A 166 -1.47 -11.32 14.36
N SER A 167 -1.15 -10.17 13.79
CA SER A 167 -1.57 -8.89 14.35
C SER A 167 -2.90 -8.47 13.72
N ILE A 168 -3.83 -8.04 14.56
CA ILE A 168 -5.08 -7.41 14.15
C ILE A 168 -5.13 -5.99 14.68
N ILE A 169 -5.72 -5.09 13.92
CA ILE A 169 -5.95 -3.71 14.33
C ILE A 169 -7.35 -3.63 14.92
N THR A 170 -7.44 -3.47 16.23
CA THR A 170 -8.71 -3.41 16.96
C THR A 170 -9.22 -1.99 17.20
N ASP A 171 -8.41 -1.00 16.87
CA ASP A 171 -8.72 0.42 17.03
C ASP A 171 -8.64 1.17 15.70
N ILE A 172 -9.71 1.86 15.34
CA ILE A 172 -9.82 2.60 14.06
C ILE A 172 -8.77 3.71 13.96
N LYS A 173 -8.45 4.38 15.06
CA LYS A 173 -7.44 5.44 15.08
C LYS A 173 -6.07 4.90 14.69
N THR A 174 -5.70 3.74 15.20
CA THR A 174 -4.45 3.05 14.83
C THR A 174 -4.40 2.75 13.32
N ALA A 175 -5.50 2.28 12.73
CA ALA A 175 -5.58 2.07 11.29
C ALA A 175 -5.41 3.38 10.51
N HIS A 176 -6.11 4.44 10.92
CA HIS A 176 -6.03 5.76 10.29
C HIS A 176 -4.61 6.37 10.37
N ASP A 177 -3.99 6.31 11.54
CA ASP A 177 -2.64 6.84 11.76
C ASP A 177 -1.64 6.11 10.86
N LEU A 178 -1.70 4.78 10.83
CA LEU A 178 -0.85 3.95 9.96
C LEU A 178 -1.02 4.28 8.47
N ILE A 179 -2.27 4.46 8.02
CA ILE A 179 -2.54 4.85 6.62
C ILE A 179 -1.97 6.24 6.34
N LYS A 180 -2.28 7.23 7.17
CA LYS A 180 -1.87 8.64 6.99
C LYS A 180 -0.35 8.80 6.98
N GLU A 181 0.35 8.12 7.89
CA GLU A 181 1.82 8.14 7.95
C GLU A 181 2.44 7.58 6.65
N ASN A 182 1.91 6.47 6.15
CA ASN A 182 2.43 5.86 4.93
C ASN A 182 2.02 6.64 3.67
N LEU A 183 0.84 7.28 3.63
CA LEU A 183 0.47 8.20 2.54
C LEU A 183 1.42 9.41 2.47
N LYS A 184 1.71 10.06 3.62
CA LYS A 184 2.68 11.16 3.70
C LYS A 184 4.08 10.70 3.26
N PHE A 185 4.48 9.51 3.65
CA PHE A 185 5.75 8.94 3.20
C PHE A 185 5.77 8.71 1.69
N ILE A 186 4.70 8.17 1.10
CA ILE A 186 4.55 8.00 -0.35
C ILE A 186 4.61 9.35 -1.08
N ASN A 187 4.03 10.41 -0.53
CA ASN A 187 4.08 11.74 -1.14
C ASN A 187 5.52 12.21 -1.39
N ASN A 188 6.47 11.88 -0.50
CA ASN A 188 7.87 12.21 -0.66
C ASN A 188 8.53 11.57 -1.89
N TYR A 189 7.95 10.50 -2.44
CA TYR A 189 8.43 9.91 -3.69
C TYR A 189 8.53 10.94 -4.81
N TYR A 190 7.53 11.80 -4.95
CA TYR A 190 7.46 12.81 -6.01
C TYR A 190 8.41 14.00 -5.82
N ILE A 191 8.99 14.12 -4.63
CA ILE A 191 10.04 15.11 -4.32
C ILE A 191 11.43 14.51 -4.54
N ILE A 192 11.58 13.21 -4.35
CA ILE A 192 12.86 12.50 -4.34
C ILE A 192 13.20 11.90 -5.71
N PHE A 193 12.20 11.49 -6.50
CA PHE A 193 12.33 10.82 -7.81
C PHE A 193 11.75 11.62 -8.98
#